data_f95e88e99af21c925d5a7d64cebb03df
#
_entry.id   f95e88e99af21c925d5a7d64cebb03df
#
_cell.length_a   1.000
_cell.length_b   1.000
_cell.length_c   1.000
_cell.angle_alpha   90.00
_cell.angle_beta   90.00
_cell.angle_gamma   90.00
#
_symmetry.space_group_name_H-M   'P 1'
#
loop_
_entity.id
_entity.type
_entity.pdbx_description
1 polymer ?
#
loop_
_entity_poly.entity_id
_entity_poly.type
_entity_poly.pdbx_seq_one_letter_code
_entity_poly.pdbx_strand_id
1 'polypeptide(L)'
;MLFTFAFGEDSERARAAVRDEDILAVARNGPDALRRLYEKTSKGVYAYALSLLKNAHDAEDVCQETFLSIYDKAGDYEPQGKPMAWIITVAKRHALTVLRKERGKSYIEEAEKANAEAFSRTENTEQRLLLQAATEVLNYDERQIVMLKAVAGMKAREIGKILGMPLNTVLSKYHRAIGKMRLYIGKEDGDE
;
A
#
# COMPACT_ATOMS: atom_id res chain seq x y z
N MET A 1 12.04 9.69 17.18
CA MET A 1 12.23 8.26 17.43
C MET A 1 11.17 7.40 16.75
N LEU A 2 9.86 7.75 16.82
CA LEU A 2 8.72 7.07 16.19
C LEU A 2 8.88 6.82 14.68
N PHE A 3 9.37 7.80 13.93
CA PHE A 3 9.50 7.70 12.47
C PHE A 3 10.56 6.71 11.96
N THR A 4 11.60 6.45 12.72
CA THR A 4 12.65 5.49 12.33
C THR A 4 12.15 4.05 12.51
N PHE A 5 11.27 3.83 13.48
CA PHE A 5 10.66 2.54 13.78
C PHE A 5 9.64 2.14 12.69
N ALA A 6 8.73 3.04 12.32
CA ALA A 6 7.67 2.76 11.36
C ALA A 6 8.17 2.53 9.91
N PHE A 7 9.30 3.11 9.51
CA PHE A 7 9.81 3.04 8.14
C PHE A 7 11.04 2.14 7.95
N GLY A 8 11.74 1.75 9.02
CA GLY A 8 12.93 0.89 8.96
C GLY A 8 12.58 -0.57 9.18
N GLU A 9 12.10 -0.91 10.36
CA GLU A 9 11.90 -2.30 10.77
C GLU A 9 10.63 -2.94 10.17
N ASP A 10 9.54 -2.19 10.01
CA ASP A 10 8.31 -2.74 9.45
C ASP A 10 8.42 -2.98 7.94
N SER A 11 9.21 -2.19 7.21
CA SER A 11 9.48 -2.48 5.81
C SER A 11 10.37 -3.70 5.62
N GLU A 12 11.29 -3.98 6.55
CA GLU A 12 12.08 -5.22 6.57
C GLU A 12 11.24 -6.43 7.02
N ARG A 13 10.34 -6.26 8.02
CA ARG A 13 9.38 -7.29 8.43
C ARG A 13 8.39 -7.62 7.31
N ALA A 14 7.88 -6.64 6.59
CA ALA A 14 7.00 -6.87 5.44
C ALA A 14 7.72 -7.61 4.30
N ARG A 15 9.02 -7.36 4.11
CA ARG A 15 9.87 -8.11 3.15
C ARG A 15 10.16 -9.53 3.61
N ALA A 16 10.40 -9.73 4.91
CA ALA A 16 10.67 -11.03 5.50
C ALA A 16 9.41 -11.90 5.62
N ALA A 17 8.21 -11.27 5.61
CA ALA A 17 6.94 -11.95 5.80
C ALA A 17 6.49 -12.77 4.58
N VAL A 18 6.86 -12.37 3.34
CA VAL A 18 6.45 -13.05 2.11
C VAL A 18 7.66 -13.32 1.20
N ARG A 19 7.75 -14.51 0.66
CA ARG A 19 8.81 -15.00 -0.24
C ARG A 19 8.22 -15.41 -1.59
N ASP A 20 9.05 -15.50 -2.61
CA ASP A 20 8.66 -15.98 -3.94
C ASP A 20 7.95 -17.34 -3.86
N GLU A 21 8.40 -18.21 -2.94
CA GLU A 21 7.82 -19.53 -2.72
C GLU A 21 6.36 -19.47 -2.26
N ASP A 22 5.95 -18.42 -1.53
CA ASP A 22 4.55 -18.25 -1.11
C ASP A 22 3.64 -18.06 -2.33
N ILE A 23 4.10 -17.34 -3.38
CA ILE A 23 3.33 -17.17 -4.63
C ILE A 23 3.38 -18.45 -5.47
N LEU A 24 4.55 -19.05 -5.62
CA LEU A 24 4.68 -20.31 -6.35
C LEU A 24 3.86 -21.45 -5.72
N ALA A 25 3.69 -21.42 -4.39
CA ALA A 25 2.84 -22.36 -3.68
C ALA A 25 1.36 -22.20 -4.06
N VAL A 26 0.90 -20.98 -4.39
CA VAL A 26 -0.49 -20.76 -4.87
C VAL A 26 -0.72 -21.52 -6.18
N ALA A 27 0.24 -21.47 -7.12
CA ALA A 27 0.13 -22.20 -8.37
C ALA A 27 0.09 -23.74 -8.18
N ARG A 28 0.79 -24.27 -7.17
CA ARG A 28 0.91 -25.71 -6.91
C ARG A 28 -0.19 -26.26 -6.01
N ASN A 29 -0.56 -25.52 -4.96
CA ASN A 29 -1.40 -25.99 -3.87
C ASN A 29 -2.75 -25.26 -3.77
N GLY A 30 -3.07 -24.40 -4.75
CA GLY A 30 -4.38 -23.79 -4.91
C GLY A 30 -4.87 -22.95 -3.72
N PRO A 31 -6.17 -23.12 -3.33
CA PRO A 31 -6.83 -22.23 -2.37
C PRO A 31 -6.17 -22.15 -0.99
N ASP A 32 -5.62 -23.24 -0.48
CA ASP A 32 -4.99 -23.26 0.85
C ASP A 32 -3.70 -22.41 0.90
N ALA A 33 -2.93 -22.42 -0.19
CA ALA A 33 -1.76 -21.58 -0.30
C ALA A 33 -2.14 -20.10 -0.49
N LEU A 34 -3.19 -19.82 -1.28
CA LEU A 34 -3.75 -18.48 -1.42
C LEU A 34 -4.21 -17.92 -0.08
N ARG A 35 -4.90 -18.71 0.73
CA ARG A 35 -5.33 -18.31 2.08
C ARG A 35 -4.14 -17.89 2.95
N ARG A 36 -3.08 -18.69 2.99
CA ARG A 36 -1.86 -18.33 3.75
C ARG A 36 -1.20 -17.05 3.23
N LEU A 37 -1.17 -16.85 1.91
CA LEU A 37 -0.65 -15.63 1.30
C LEU A 37 -1.51 -14.42 1.66
N TYR A 38 -2.84 -14.58 1.63
CA TYR A 38 -3.81 -13.57 2.05
C TYR A 38 -3.58 -13.15 3.50
N GLU A 39 -3.51 -14.09 4.43
CA GLU A 39 -3.26 -13.83 5.86
C GLU A 39 -1.98 -13.01 6.10
N LYS A 40 -0.93 -13.27 5.31
CA LYS A 40 0.35 -12.55 5.39
C LYS A 40 0.33 -11.14 4.80
N THR A 41 -0.47 -10.90 3.74
CA THR A 41 -0.27 -9.72 2.89
C THR A 41 -1.49 -8.83 2.73
N SER A 42 -2.70 -9.29 3.06
CA SER A 42 -3.96 -8.56 2.85
C SER A 42 -4.00 -7.20 3.55
N LYS A 43 -3.50 -7.10 4.78
CA LYS A 43 -3.42 -5.83 5.52
C LYS A 43 -2.60 -4.78 4.74
N GLY A 44 -1.47 -5.19 4.16
CA GLY A 44 -0.62 -4.32 3.34
C GLY A 44 -1.27 -3.93 2.01
N VAL A 45 -1.91 -4.88 1.34
CA VAL A 45 -2.64 -4.63 0.08
C VAL A 45 -3.79 -3.67 0.32
N TYR A 46 -4.60 -3.90 1.36
CA TYR A 46 -5.70 -3.03 1.76
C TYR A 46 -5.21 -1.61 2.10
N ALA A 47 -4.16 -1.49 2.93
CA ALA A 47 -3.59 -0.20 3.30
C ALA A 47 -3.10 0.57 2.07
N TYR A 48 -2.46 -0.12 1.11
CA TYR A 48 -2.06 0.48 -0.16
C TYR A 48 -3.26 0.97 -0.97
N ALA A 49 -4.28 0.13 -1.16
CA ALA A 49 -5.49 0.47 -1.89
C ALA A 49 -6.22 1.66 -1.24
N LEU A 50 -6.43 1.62 0.08
CA LEU A 50 -7.07 2.69 0.85
C LEU A 50 -6.32 4.02 0.70
N SER A 51 -4.99 4.00 0.73
CA SER A 51 -4.18 5.20 0.56
C SER A 51 -4.37 5.87 -0.81
N LEU A 52 -4.73 5.10 -1.84
CA LEU A 52 -4.98 5.62 -3.19
C LEU A 52 -6.43 6.04 -3.40
N LEU A 53 -7.37 5.22 -2.95
CA LEU A 53 -8.79 5.35 -3.24
C LEU A 53 -9.52 6.24 -2.25
N LYS A 54 -9.00 6.36 -1.02
CA LYS A 54 -9.65 7.09 0.08
C LYS A 54 -11.09 6.62 0.36
N ASN A 55 -11.42 5.40 0.01
CA ASN A 55 -12.71 4.76 0.23
C ASN A 55 -12.49 3.34 0.71
N ALA A 56 -13.10 2.99 1.84
CA ALA A 56 -12.92 1.67 2.46
C ALA A 56 -13.51 0.54 1.62
N HIS A 57 -14.69 0.75 1.07
CA HIS A 57 -15.39 -0.25 0.25
C HIS A 57 -14.60 -0.56 -1.01
N ASP A 58 -14.20 0.48 -1.76
CA ASP A 58 -13.37 0.29 -2.96
C ASP A 58 -12.01 -0.34 -2.63
N ALA A 59 -11.44 -0.03 -1.46
CA ALA A 59 -10.19 -0.63 -1.03
C ALA A 59 -10.35 -2.12 -0.69
N GLU A 60 -11.48 -2.52 -0.10
CA GLU A 60 -11.84 -3.92 0.13
C GLU A 60 -12.02 -4.67 -1.18
N ASP A 61 -12.76 -4.09 -2.13
CA ASP A 61 -12.97 -4.67 -3.46
C ASP A 61 -11.66 -4.85 -4.21
N VAL A 62 -10.80 -3.81 -4.24
CA VAL A 62 -9.48 -3.90 -4.84
C VAL A 62 -8.62 -4.97 -4.16
N CYS A 63 -8.72 -5.11 -2.85
CA CYS A 63 -8.00 -6.16 -2.12
C CYS A 63 -8.47 -7.55 -2.58
N GLN A 64 -9.77 -7.80 -2.64
CA GLN A 64 -10.35 -9.08 -3.09
C GLN A 64 -9.95 -9.39 -4.55
N GLU A 65 -10.14 -8.45 -5.47
CA GLU A 65 -9.78 -8.59 -6.88
C GLU A 65 -8.28 -8.85 -7.08
N THR A 66 -7.44 -8.29 -6.20
CA THR A 66 -6.01 -8.54 -6.21
C THR A 66 -5.71 -10.01 -5.94
N PHE A 67 -6.32 -10.61 -4.92
CA PHE A 67 -6.05 -12.01 -4.58
C PHE A 67 -6.68 -13.00 -5.57
N LEU A 68 -7.83 -12.67 -6.16
CA LEU A 68 -8.39 -13.44 -7.29
C LEU A 68 -7.42 -13.42 -8.48
N SER A 69 -6.91 -12.24 -8.84
CA SER A 69 -5.93 -12.11 -9.94
C SER A 69 -4.60 -12.82 -9.63
N ILE A 70 -4.17 -12.85 -8.36
CA ILE A 70 -2.99 -13.62 -7.94
C ILE A 70 -3.24 -15.11 -8.12
N TYR A 71 -4.41 -15.59 -7.72
CA TYR A 71 -4.77 -16.99 -7.89
C TYR A 71 -4.69 -17.44 -9.35
N ASP A 72 -5.27 -16.65 -10.25
CA ASP A 72 -5.31 -16.94 -11.67
C ASP A 72 -3.92 -16.87 -12.35
N LYS A 73 -3.04 -15.97 -11.85
CA LYS A 73 -1.74 -15.66 -12.49
C LYS A 73 -0.52 -16.19 -11.74
N ALA A 74 -0.72 -16.92 -10.65
CA ALA A 74 0.41 -17.46 -9.88
C ALA A 74 1.30 -18.39 -10.70
N GLY A 75 0.73 -19.07 -11.71
CA GLY A 75 1.47 -19.93 -12.64
C GLY A 75 2.43 -19.17 -13.56
N ASP A 76 2.15 -17.90 -13.84
CA ASP A 76 2.96 -17.04 -14.70
C ASP A 76 3.97 -16.20 -13.88
N TYR A 77 4.03 -16.42 -12.57
CA TYR A 77 4.92 -15.65 -11.70
C TYR A 77 6.38 -16.06 -11.88
N GLU A 78 7.22 -15.13 -12.27
CA GLU A 78 8.67 -15.29 -12.31
C GLU A 78 9.34 -14.83 -11.02
N PRO A 79 10.03 -15.71 -10.26
CA PRO A 79 10.71 -15.35 -9.02
C PRO A 79 11.82 -14.32 -9.25
N GLN A 80 11.72 -13.18 -8.59
CA GLN A 80 12.69 -12.08 -8.67
C GLN A 80 13.14 -11.58 -7.28
N GLY A 81 12.80 -12.31 -6.20
CA GLY A 81 13.08 -11.92 -4.83
C GLY A 81 12.27 -10.70 -4.36
N LYS A 82 11.13 -10.41 -5.02
CA LYS A 82 10.30 -9.22 -4.74
C LYS A 82 8.81 -9.53 -4.80
N PRO A 83 8.35 -10.56 -4.10
CA PRO A 83 6.97 -11.01 -4.18
C PRO A 83 5.98 -9.91 -3.78
N MET A 84 6.26 -9.14 -2.72
CA MET A 84 5.37 -8.06 -2.30
C MET A 84 5.25 -6.94 -3.35
N ALA A 85 6.34 -6.63 -4.07
CA ALA A 85 6.30 -5.66 -5.16
C ALA A 85 5.41 -6.11 -6.31
N TRP A 86 5.43 -7.39 -6.64
CA TRP A 86 4.55 -7.96 -7.65
C TRP A 86 3.08 -7.91 -7.21
N ILE A 87 2.77 -8.34 -5.97
CA ILE A 87 1.43 -8.25 -5.37
C ILE A 87 0.89 -6.82 -5.43
N ILE A 88 1.67 -5.85 -4.97
CA ILE A 88 1.27 -4.42 -4.98
C ILE A 88 1.12 -3.89 -6.41
N THR A 89 1.89 -4.39 -7.38
CA THR A 89 1.69 -4.02 -8.80
C THR A 89 0.34 -4.49 -9.32
N VAL A 90 -0.12 -5.69 -8.92
CA VAL A 90 -1.46 -6.19 -9.23
C VAL A 90 -2.52 -5.29 -8.59
N ALA A 91 -2.41 -5.02 -7.29
CA ALA A 91 -3.32 -4.13 -6.57
C ALA A 91 -3.40 -2.73 -7.19
N LYS A 92 -2.26 -2.16 -7.59
CA LYS A 92 -2.21 -0.86 -8.29
C LYS A 92 -3.04 -0.85 -9.57
N ARG A 93 -3.00 -1.91 -10.37
CA ARG A 93 -3.78 -2.00 -11.61
C ARG A 93 -5.27 -1.96 -11.33
N HIS A 94 -5.74 -2.69 -10.32
CA HIS A 94 -7.15 -2.65 -9.90
C HIS A 94 -7.54 -1.28 -9.36
N ALA A 95 -6.75 -0.68 -8.47
CA ALA A 95 -6.99 0.65 -7.94
C ALA A 95 -7.07 1.73 -9.05
N LEU A 96 -6.16 1.68 -10.04
CA LEU A 96 -6.22 2.59 -11.18
C LEU A 96 -7.47 2.41 -12.04
N THR A 97 -8.01 1.19 -12.12
CA THR A 97 -9.27 0.91 -12.84
C THR A 97 -10.44 1.57 -12.13
N VAL A 98 -10.51 1.48 -10.80
CA VAL A 98 -11.51 2.16 -9.98
C VAL A 98 -11.41 3.67 -10.19
N LEU A 99 -10.23 4.27 -10.01
CA LEU A 99 -10.02 5.71 -10.19
C LEU A 99 -10.39 6.22 -11.58
N ARG A 100 -10.23 5.41 -12.63
CA ARG A 100 -10.64 5.77 -13.99
C ARG A 100 -12.18 5.79 -14.17
N LYS A 101 -12.87 4.80 -13.59
CA LYS A 101 -14.34 4.74 -13.61
C LYS A 101 -14.97 5.93 -12.89
N GLU A 102 -14.32 6.40 -11.84
CA GLU A 102 -14.83 7.42 -10.94
C GLU A 102 -14.57 8.87 -11.39
N ARG A 103 -13.62 9.10 -12.29
CA ARG A 103 -13.38 10.45 -12.87
C ARG A 103 -14.62 11.07 -13.55
N GLY A 104 -15.71 10.31 -13.69
CA GLY A 104 -17.02 10.76 -14.20
C GLY A 104 -18.08 11.02 -13.11
N LYS A 105 -17.79 10.78 -11.82
CA LYS A 105 -18.72 10.96 -10.69
C LYS A 105 -18.10 11.88 -9.64
N SER A 106 -18.92 12.74 -9.00
CA SER A 106 -18.51 13.62 -7.90
C SER A 106 -18.12 12.79 -6.66
N TYR A 107 -16.84 12.51 -6.50
CA TYR A 107 -16.26 11.53 -5.57
C TYR A 107 -15.84 12.11 -4.21
N ILE A 108 -15.88 13.44 -4.03
CA ILE A 108 -15.14 14.10 -2.95
C ILE A 108 -15.85 14.04 -1.60
N GLU A 109 -17.18 14.06 -1.53
CA GLU A 109 -17.91 14.23 -0.27
C GLU A 109 -18.19 12.92 0.51
N GLU A 110 -18.32 11.78 -0.17
CA GLU A 110 -18.55 10.49 0.49
C GLU A 110 -17.27 9.84 1.03
N ALA A 111 -16.12 10.13 0.42
CA ALA A 111 -14.82 9.56 0.78
C ALA A 111 -14.31 10.03 2.16
N GLU A 112 -14.64 11.24 2.58
CA GLU A 112 -14.13 11.79 3.85
C GLU A 112 -14.77 11.13 5.09
N LYS A 113 -16.07 10.80 5.03
CA LYS A 113 -16.77 10.12 6.15
C LYS A 113 -16.39 8.64 6.27
N ALA A 114 -16.20 7.94 5.17
CA ALA A 114 -15.82 6.53 5.15
C ALA A 114 -14.39 6.27 5.65
N ASN A 115 -13.49 7.24 5.52
CA ASN A 115 -12.10 7.11 5.94
C ASN A 115 -11.92 6.97 7.47
N ALA A 116 -12.69 7.67 8.28
CA ALA A 116 -12.58 7.62 9.74
C ALA A 116 -12.88 6.21 10.30
N GLU A 117 -13.89 5.52 9.74
CA GLU A 117 -14.25 4.15 10.14
C GLU A 117 -13.26 3.10 9.60
N ALA A 118 -12.72 3.32 8.38
CA ALA A 118 -11.76 2.42 7.78
C ALA A 118 -10.43 2.39 8.54
N PHE A 119 -9.97 3.54 9.04
CA PHE A 119 -8.75 3.62 9.85
C PHE A 119 -8.92 2.98 11.24
N SER A 120 -10.13 2.91 11.78
CA SER A 120 -10.41 2.27 13.07
C SER A 120 -10.16 0.75 13.06
N ARG A 121 -10.20 0.11 11.88
CA ARG A 121 -9.93 -1.33 11.70
C ARG A 121 -8.44 -1.70 11.72
N THR A 122 -7.55 -0.72 11.77
CA THR A 122 -6.11 -0.96 11.87
C THR A 122 -5.74 -1.11 13.35
N GLU A 123 -5.30 -2.30 13.75
CA GLU A 123 -5.01 -2.66 15.16
C GLU A 123 -3.83 -1.88 15.76
N ASN A 124 -2.95 -1.32 14.93
CA ASN A 124 -1.78 -0.57 15.38
C ASN A 124 -2.00 0.94 15.19
N THR A 125 -1.99 1.68 16.30
CA THR A 125 -2.18 3.14 16.32
C THR A 125 -1.16 3.88 15.45
N GLU A 126 0.11 3.43 15.41
CA GLU A 126 1.14 4.05 14.58
C GLU A 126 0.88 3.87 13.07
N GLN A 127 0.45 2.67 12.66
CA GLN A 127 0.10 2.42 11.26
C GLN A 127 -1.14 3.21 10.84
N ARG A 128 -2.08 3.39 11.75
CA ARG A 128 -3.28 4.21 11.53
C ARG A 128 -2.91 5.67 11.31
N LEU A 129 -2.13 6.28 12.20
CA LEU A 129 -1.64 7.66 12.07
C LEU A 129 -0.85 7.86 10.78
N LEU A 130 -0.01 6.89 10.43
CA LEU A 130 0.75 6.93 9.20
C LEU A 130 -0.14 6.94 7.95
N LEU A 131 -1.14 6.06 7.90
CA LEU A 131 -2.11 6.00 6.80
C LEU A 131 -2.93 7.28 6.71
N GLN A 132 -3.40 7.79 7.83
CA GLN A 132 -4.15 9.03 7.91
C GLN A 132 -3.30 10.21 7.41
N ALA A 133 -2.10 10.41 7.94
CA ALA A 133 -1.17 11.43 7.46
C ALA A 133 -0.87 11.26 5.95
N ALA A 134 -0.67 10.04 5.48
CA ALA A 134 -0.43 9.77 4.07
C ALA A 134 -1.62 10.14 3.19
N THR A 135 -2.85 9.95 3.65
CA THR A 135 -4.05 10.27 2.86
C THR A 135 -4.41 11.74 2.86
N GLU A 136 -4.13 12.46 3.95
CA GLU A 136 -4.55 13.85 4.11
C GLU A 136 -3.53 14.87 3.61
N VAL A 137 -2.23 14.67 3.88
CA VAL A 137 -1.22 15.69 3.59
C VAL A 137 -0.39 15.42 2.34
N LEU A 138 -0.41 14.19 1.81
CA LEU A 138 0.37 13.83 0.64
C LEU A 138 -0.44 13.94 -0.65
N ASN A 139 0.18 14.51 -1.69
CA ASN A 139 -0.38 14.39 -3.03
C ASN A 139 -0.29 12.94 -3.54
N TYR A 140 -0.96 12.67 -4.67
CA TYR A 140 -1.07 11.31 -5.22
C TYR A 140 0.30 10.62 -5.43
N ASP A 141 1.28 11.31 -6.01
CA ASP A 141 2.60 10.73 -6.27
C ASP A 141 3.39 10.47 -5.00
N GLU A 142 3.38 11.45 -4.07
CA GLU A 142 4.06 11.34 -2.77
C GLU A 142 3.50 10.16 -1.98
N ARG A 143 2.18 9.99 -1.99
CA ARG A 143 1.47 8.90 -1.33
C ARG A 143 1.87 7.55 -1.91
N GLN A 144 1.86 7.39 -3.23
CA GLN A 144 2.32 6.16 -3.86
C GLN A 144 3.76 5.81 -3.48
N ILE A 145 4.67 6.79 -3.52
CA ILE A 145 6.08 6.57 -3.20
C ILE A 145 6.23 6.09 -1.75
N VAL A 146 5.56 6.77 -0.80
CA VAL A 146 5.61 6.41 0.62
C VAL A 146 5.05 5.00 0.83
N MET A 147 3.88 4.70 0.28
CA MET A 147 3.23 3.41 0.46
C MET A 147 4.00 2.25 -0.19
N LEU A 148 4.54 2.44 -1.40
CA LEU A 148 5.40 1.43 -2.04
C LEU A 148 6.66 1.15 -1.23
N LYS A 149 7.21 2.18 -0.58
CA LYS A 149 8.38 2.00 0.29
C LYS A 149 8.01 1.35 1.63
N ALA A 150 6.96 1.81 2.30
CA ALA A 150 6.56 1.33 3.62
C ALA A 150 5.94 -0.08 3.56
N VAL A 151 4.98 -0.31 2.65
CA VAL A 151 4.20 -1.55 2.57
C VAL A 151 4.93 -2.63 1.77
N ALA A 152 5.44 -2.29 0.57
CA ALA A 152 6.12 -3.24 -0.29
C ALA A 152 7.63 -3.32 -0.03
N GLY A 153 8.17 -2.48 0.86
CA GLY A 153 9.59 -2.43 1.17
C GLY A 153 10.49 -2.12 -0.03
N MET A 154 9.97 -1.44 -1.06
CA MET A 154 10.67 -1.24 -2.32
C MET A 154 11.79 -0.21 -2.22
N LYS A 155 12.87 -0.43 -2.97
CA LYS A 155 13.94 0.57 -3.12
C LYS A 155 13.47 1.68 -4.07
N ALA A 156 13.97 2.91 -3.87
CA ALA A 156 13.59 4.08 -4.68
C ALA A 156 13.76 3.85 -6.20
N ARG A 157 14.77 3.08 -6.62
CA ARG A 157 14.98 2.73 -8.04
C ARG A 157 13.87 1.84 -8.59
N GLU A 158 13.34 0.92 -7.79
CA GLU A 158 12.22 0.04 -8.16
C GLU A 158 10.91 0.82 -8.24
N ILE A 159 10.69 1.71 -7.26
CA ILE A 159 9.54 2.63 -7.25
C ILE A 159 9.56 3.49 -8.52
N GLY A 160 10.73 4.03 -8.90
CA GLY A 160 10.88 4.80 -10.12
C GLY A 160 10.46 4.04 -11.38
N LYS A 161 10.82 2.76 -11.49
CA LYS A 161 10.40 1.90 -12.62
C LYS A 161 8.87 1.71 -12.65
N ILE A 162 8.24 1.47 -11.49
CA ILE A 162 6.78 1.25 -11.41
C ILE A 162 5.99 2.53 -11.70
N LEU A 163 6.49 3.68 -11.24
CA LEU A 163 5.81 4.96 -11.41
C LEU A 163 6.21 5.71 -12.69
N GLY A 164 7.19 5.21 -13.46
CA GLY A 164 7.71 5.91 -14.63
C GLY A 164 8.47 7.19 -14.26
N MET A 165 9.12 7.22 -13.09
CA MET A 165 9.79 8.41 -12.56
C MET A 165 11.31 8.22 -12.48
N PRO A 166 12.13 9.26 -12.76
CA PRO A 166 13.57 9.25 -12.48
C PRO A 166 13.85 9.03 -10.99
N LEU A 167 14.96 8.34 -10.67
CA LEU A 167 15.36 8.05 -9.29
C LEU A 167 15.41 9.31 -8.41
N ASN A 168 16.02 10.39 -8.91
CA ASN A 168 16.15 11.65 -8.17
C ASN A 168 14.79 12.28 -7.86
N THR A 169 13.81 12.13 -8.76
CA THR A 169 12.43 12.60 -8.55
C THR A 169 11.77 11.81 -7.42
N VAL A 170 11.93 10.47 -7.41
CA VAL A 170 11.40 9.62 -6.33
C VAL A 170 12.00 10.01 -4.99
N LEU A 171 13.34 10.18 -4.91
CA LEU A 171 14.02 10.56 -3.68
C LEU A 171 13.55 11.92 -3.17
N SER A 172 13.49 12.94 -4.06
CA SER A 172 13.06 14.29 -3.69
C SER A 172 11.60 14.33 -3.21
N LYS A 173 10.70 13.60 -3.91
CA LYS A 173 9.29 13.48 -3.50
C LYS A 173 9.16 12.74 -2.18
N TYR A 174 9.92 11.66 -1.97
CA TYR A 174 9.95 10.91 -0.71
C TYR A 174 10.37 11.78 0.47
N HIS A 175 11.48 12.51 0.36
CA HIS A 175 11.95 13.38 1.44
C HIS A 175 10.94 14.47 1.79
N ARG A 176 10.31 15.10 0.78
CA ARG A 176 9.24 16.08 1.02
C ARG A 176 8.03 15.46 1.69
N ALA A 177 7.61 14.27 1.25
CA ALA A 177 6.49 13.54 1.83
C ALA A 177 6.72 13.25 3.32
N ILE A 178 7.91 12.73 3.67
CA ILE A 178 8.29 12.47 5.07
C ILE A 178 8.29 13.76 5.89
N GLY A 179 8.78 14.87 5.34
CA GLY A 179 8.71 16.18 6.02
C GLY A 179 7.28 16.62 6.32
N LYS A 180 6.36 16.50 5.36
CA LYS A 180 4.93 16.83 5.54
C LYS A 180 4.27 15.95 6.62
N MET A 181 4.52 14.65 6.57
CA MET A 181 3.95 13.70 7.53
C MET A 181 4.45 13.96 8.96
N ARG A 182 5.74 14.28 9.12
CA ARG A 182 6.29 14.67 10.44
C ARG A 182 5.62 15.90 11.02
N LEU A 183 5.39 16.91 10.19
CA LEU A 183 4.71 18.13 10.61
C LEU A 183 3.25 17.89 10.98
N TYR A 184 2.59 16.98 10.30
CA TYR A 184 1.20 16.62 10.58
C TYR A 184 1.09 15.88 11.92
N ILE A 185 1.88 14.83 12.12
CA ILE A 185 1.87 14.02 13.35
C ILE A 185 2.33 14.84 14.56
N GLY A 186 3.34 15.69 14.40
CA GLY A 186 3.83 16.53 15.50
C GLY A 186 2.89 17.66 15.91
N LYS A 187 1.84 17.97 15.13
CA LYS A 187 0.76 18.88 15.53
C LYS A 187 -0.31 18.19 16.36
N GLU A 188 -0.60 16.91 16.07
CA GLU A 188 -1.56 16.12 16.86
C GLU A 188 -1.02 15.80 18.27
N ASP A 189 0.29 15.63 18.43
CA ASP A 189 0.93 15.40 19.74
C ASP A 189 1.04 16.69 20.60
N GLY A 190 0.72 17.86 20.07
CA GLY A 190 0.85 19.17 20.72
C GLY A 190 -0.46 19.81 21.18
N ASP A 191 -1.60 19.24 20.88
CA ASP A 191 -2.94 19.75 21.22
C ASP A 191 -3.62 18.98 22.39
N GLU A 192 -2.84 18.27 23.23
CA GLU A 192 -3.32 17.71 24.52
C GLU A 192 -2.86 18.54 25.73
#